data_eda6857de9d01af3e42bc0833ec55e6a
#
_entry.id   eda6857de9d01af3e42bc0833ec55e6a
#
_cell.length_a   1.000
_cell.length_b   1.000
_cell.length_c   1.000
_cell.angle_alpha   90.00
_cell.angle_beta   90.00
_cell.angle_gamma   90.00
#
_symmetry.space_group_name_H-M   'P 1'
#
loop_
_entity.id
_entity.type
_entity.pdbx_description
1 polymer ?
#
loop_
_entity_poly.entity_id
_entity_poly.type
_entity_poly.pdbx_seq_one_letter_code
_entity_poly.pdbx_strand_id
1 'polypeptide(L)'
;PLSLEPGSQPTEAWVLATPEGLAIAFRNVQADSVPRTRQRVQRDFDQQVDRVNVMVDFDGSGRTGYNFTVSSTDGIADAIITNESQFNDDWDGNWRHAVSEDAESWSAEILIPWYIAPMAKAEGDTRTVNLYLDRVIGSTGERTAWPTASFERPRFLSDFKALEIAAYSQSLFAVTPYVSGLYDNIQGTS
;
A
#
# COMPACT_ATOMS: atom_id res chain seq x y z
N PRO A 1 -3.62 14.85 -7.78
CA PRO A 1 -3.15 15.77 -8.83
C PRO A 1 -4.02 17.01 -8.90
N LEU A 2 -3.41 18.17 -9.11
CA LEU A 2 -4.09 19.46 -9.18
C LEU A 2 -4.57 19.80 -10.59
N SER A 3 -4.01 19.14 -11.59
CA SER A 3 -4.40 19.29 -13.00
C SER A 3 -4.92 17.95 -13.55
N LEU A 4 -5.68 18.00 -14.62
CA LEU A 4 -6.14 16.84 -15.38
C LEU A 4 -5.22 16.54 -16.58
N GLU A 5 -4.07 17.20 -16.65
CA GLU A 5 -3.10 16.96 -17.71
C GLU A 5 -2.47 15.58 -17.57
N PRO A 6 -2.18 14.92 -18.68
CA PRO A 6 -1.40 13.68 -18.67
C PRO A 6 -0.04 13.87 -17.99
N GLY A 7 0.43 12.85 -17.28
CA GLY A 7 1.76 12.87 -16.69
C GLY A 7 2.87 13.00 -17.74
N SER A 8 3.98 13.64 -17.35
CA SER A 8 5.12 13.84 -18.24
C SER A 8 5.83 12.54 -18.61
N GLN A 9 5.72 11.51 -17.77
CA GLN A 9 6.36 10.22 -17.94
C GLN A 9 5.32 9.10 -17.87
N PRO A 10 5.33 8.14 -18.82
CA PRO A 10 4.39 7.02 -18.82
C PRO A 10 4.51 6.14 -17.58
N THR A 11 3.36 5.71 -17.07
CA THR A 11 3.27 4.74 -15.97
C THR A 11 2.20 3.71 -16.34
N GLU A 12 2.56 2.45 -16.18
CA GLU A 12 1.65 1.33 -16.34
C GLU A 12 1.49 0.64 -14.98
N ALA A 13 0.27 0.23 -14.65
CA ALA A 13 0.00 -0.52 -13.44
C ALA A 13 -0.91 -1.71 -13.73
N TRP A 14 -0.64 -2.81 -13.05
CA TRP A 14 -1.44 -4.05 -13.11
C TRP A 14 -1.89 -4.40 -11.71
N VAL A 15 -3.13 -4.83 -11.59
CA VAL A 15 -3.74 -5.26 -10.32
C VAL A 15 -4.27 -6.68 -10.50
N LEU A 16 -3.89 -7.57 -9.61
CA LEU A 16 -4.29 -8.98 -9.64
C LEU A 16 -4.66 -9.45 -8.23
N ALA A 17 -5.86 -9.99 -8.08
CA ALA A 17 -6.21 -10.75 -6.89
C ALA A 17 -5.63 -12.16 -6.99
N THR A 18 -4.93 -12.59 -5.95
CA THR A 18 -4.32 -13.93 -5.82
C THR A 18 -4.81 -14.61 -4.54
N PRO A 19 -4.62 -15.92 -4.36
CA PRO A 19 -4.94 -16.58 -3.09
C PRO A 19 -4.18 -15.99 -1.88
N GLU A 20 -3.00 -15.43 -2.08
CA GLU A 20 -2.17 -14.85 -1.00
C GLU A 20 -2.56 -13.42 -0.65
N GLY A 21 -3.04 -12.64 -1.62
CA GLY A 21 -3.30 -11.22 -1.43
C GLY A 21 -3.58 -10.47 -2.71
N LEU A 22 -3.66 -9.16 -2.61
CA LEU A 22 -3.74 -8.23 -3.73
C LEU A 22 -2.31 -7.93 -4.22
N ALA A 23 -2.01 -8.34 -5.43
CA ALA A 23 -0.75 -8.07 -6.10
C ALA A 23 -0.89 -6.87 -7.02
N ILE A 24 0.03 -5.91 -6.91
CA ILE A 24 0.08 -4.72 -7.75
C ILE A 24 1.49 -4.60 -8.31
N ALA A 25 1.60 -4.34 -9.61
CA ALA A 25 2.87 -4.08 -10.25
C ALA A 25 2.83 -2.72 -10.97
N PHE A 26 3.96 -2.02 -10.95
CA PHE A 26 4.16 -0.77 -11.68
C PHE A 26 5.36 -0.89 -12.59
N ARG A 27 5.24 -0.32 -13.78
CA ARG A 27 6.36 0.02 -14.66
C ARG A 27 6.36 1.52 -14.89
N ASN A 28 7.41 2.17 -14.45
CA ASN A 28 7.56 3.62 -14.44
C ASN A 28 8.63 4.02 -15.43
N VAL A 29 8.24 4.37 -16.65
CA VAL A 29 9.18 4.92 -17.64
C VAL A 29 9.67 6.27 -17.12
N GLN A 30 10.97 6.50 -17.24
CA GLN A 30 11.59 7.76 -16.82
C GLN A 30 12.79 8.06 -17.69
N ALA A 31 12.64 9.05 -18.57
CA ALA A 31 13.67 9.44 -19.52
C ALA A 31 14.91 10.00 -18.79
N ASP A 32 16.09 9.88 -19.43
CA ASP A 32 17.36 10.38 -18.87
C ASP A 32 17.33 11.88 -18.53
N SER A 33 16.48 12.65 -19.23
CA SER A 33 16.25 14.08 -18.94
C SER A 33 15.51 14.34 -17.63
N VAL A 34 14.91 13.30 -17.03
CA VAL A 34 14.23 13.34 -15.73
C VAL A 34 15.00 12.45 -14.76
N PRO A 35 15.97 12.98 -14.01
CA PRO A 35 16.84 12.18 -13.16
C PRO A 35 16.07 11.34 -12.16
N ARG A 36 16.42 10.05 -12.04
CA ARG A 36 15.89 9.17 -10.99
C ARG A 36 16.53 9.48 -9.64
N THR A 37 15.74 9.38 -8.60
CA THR A 37 16.24 9.45 -7.23
C THR A 37 17.21 8.30 -6.94
N ARG A 38 18.36 8.64 -6.36
CA ARG A 38 19.38 7.66 -5.93
C ARG A 38 19.56 7.64 -4.42
N GLN A 39 18.90 8.54 -3.73
CA GLN A 39 18.92 8.61 -2.28
C GLN A 39 18.17 7.42 -1.71
N ARG A 40 18.83 6.65 -0.85
CA ARG A 40 18.16 5.66 -0.02
C ARG A 40 17.40 6.36 1.10
N VAL A 41 16.19 5.89 1.35
CA VAL A 41 15.32 6.39 2.41
C VAL A 41 15.07 5.30 3.45
N GLN A 42 14.83 5.70 4.67
CA GLN A 42 14.43 4.79 5.75
C GLN A 42 12.94 4.47 5.64
N ARG A 43 12.45 3.55 6.47
CA ARG A 43 11.01 3.30 6.59
C ARG A 43 10.29 4.59 7.02
N ASP A 44 9.08 4.77 6.54
CA ASP A 44 8.20 5.92 6.84
C ASP A 44 8.83 7.28 6.49
N PHE A 45 9.51 7.30 5.37
CA PHE A 45 10.19 8.48 4.85
C PHE A 45 9.21 9.56 4.40
N ASP A 46 9.60 10.81 4.59
CA ASP A 46 8.91 12.02 4.14
C ASP A 46 9.60 12.71 2.94
N GLN A 47 10.78 12.21 2.55
CA GLN A 47 11.57 12.82 1.47
C GLN A 47 10.87 12.71 0.12
N GLN A 48 11.07 13.75 -0.72
CA GLN A 48 10.60 13.77 -2.08
C GLN A 48 11.51 12.90 -2.97
N VAL A 49 11.10 11.63 -3.15
CA VAL A 49 11.82 10.63 -3.95
C VAL A 49 10.89 10.03 -5.00
N ASP A 50 11.48 9.38 -6.02
CA ASP A 50 10.70 8.57 -6.96
C ASP A 50 10.02 7.44 -6.18
N ARG A 51 8.69 7.39 -6.24
CA ARG A 51 7.89 6.39 -5.51
C ARG A 51 6.57 6.12 -6.19
N VAL A 52 6.00 4.98 -5.88
CA VAL A 52 4.61 4.64 -6.14
C VAL A 52 3.87 4.45 -4.83
N ASN A 53 2.59 4.77 -4.84
CA ASN A 53 1.70 4.55 -3.72
C ASN A 53 0.50 3.72 -4.19
N VAL A 54 0.12 2.77 -3.36
CA VAL A 54 -1.12 2.00 -3.48
C VAL A 54 -1.96 2.31 -2.25
N MET A 55 -3.15 2.81 -2.45
CA MET A 55 -4.08 3.01 -1.36
C MET A 55 -5.32 2.18 -1.60
N VAL A 56 -5.73 1.41 -0.59
CA VAL A 56 -6.82 0.44 -0.69
C VAL A 56 -7.81 0.65 0.45
N ASP A 57 -9.08 0.82 0.12
CA ASP A 57 -10.20 0.62 1.02
C ASP A 57 -10.77 -0.77 0.72
N PHE A 58 -10.47 -1.74 1.58
CA PHE A 58 -10.81 -3.15 1.39
C PHE A 58 -12.31 -3.45 1.55
N ASP A 59 -13.04 -2.58 2.24
CA ASP A 59 -14.49 -2.74 2.43
C ASP A 59 -15.31 -1.91 1.44
N GLY A 60 -14.68 -1.01 0.69
CA GLY A 60 -15.38 -0.05 -0.17
C GLY A 60 -16.26 0.94 0.59
N SER A 61 -16.02 1.11 1.89
CA SER A 61 -16.88 1.89 2.78
C SER A 61 -16.57 3.39 2.83
N GLY A 62 -15.39 3.80 2.33
CA GLY A 62 -14.88 5.17 2.45
C GLY A 62 -14.50 5.58 3.88
N ARG A 63 -14.38 4.62 4.81
CA ARG A 63 -14.11 4.90 6.23
C ARG A 63 -12.66 4.71 6.62
N THR A 64 -12.05 3.64 6.10
CA THR A 64 -10.68 3.27 6.42
C THR A 64 -9.97 2.85 5.15
N GLY A 65 -8.87 3.47 4.87
CA GLY A 65 -7.96 3.09 3.81
C GLY A 65 -6.60 2.69 4.36
N TYR A 66 -5.83 2.01 3.55
CA TYR A 66 -4.47 1.58 3.84
C TYR A 66 -3.56 2.06 2.75
N ASN A 67 -2.50 2.74 3.10
CA ASN A 67 -1.48 3.23 2.17
C ASN A 67 -0.25 2.32 2.21
N PHE A 68 0.28 2.03 1.04
CA PHE A 68 1.52 1.27 0.84
C PHE A 68 2.38 2.02 -0.17
N THR A 69 3.53 2.47 0.26
CA THR A 69 4.47 3.27 -0.53
C THR A 69 5.75 2.50 -0.76
N VAL A 70 6.23 2.50 -2.00
CA VAL A 70 7.52 1.93 -2.37
C VAL A 70 8.33 2.95 -3.15
N SER A 71 9.54 3.27 -2.70
CA SER A 71 10.46 4.12 -3.45
C SER A 71 11.27 3.33 -4.47
N SER A 72 11.78 4.00 -5.51
CA SER A 72 12.66 3.40 -6.51
C SER A 72 13.98 2.86 -5.92
N THR A 73 14.32 3.23 -4.70
CA THR A 73 15.52 2.80 -3.97
C THR A 73 15.22 1.81 -2.84
N ASP A 74 14.08 1.11 -2.91
CA ASP A 74 13.66 0.04 -2.00
C ASP A 74 13.25 0.49 -0.60
N GLY A 75 13.02 1.79 -0.39
CA GLY A 75 12.43 2.29 0.85
C GLY A 75 10.91 2.12 0.84
N ILE A 76 10.32 1.86 2.00
CA ILE A 76 8.88 1.69 2.17
C ILE A 76 8.31 2.66 3.20
N ALA A 77 7.04 2.97 3.04
CA ALA A 77 6.22 3.62 4.06
C ALA A 77 4.80 3.07 3.99
N ASP A 78 4.14 3.00 5.12
CA ASP A 78 2.74 2.58 5.17
C ASP A 78 1.96 3.39 6.22
N ALA A 79 0.65 3.44 6.05
CA ALA A 79 -0.21 4.19 6.96
C ALA A 79 -1.65 3.66 6.90
N ILE A 80 -2.40 3.89 7.96
CA ILE A 80 -3.86 3.83 7.94
C ILE A 80 -4.42 5.21 7.62
N ILE A 81 -5.40 5.26 6.74
CA ILE A 81 -6.11 6.49 6.37
C ILE A 81 -7.50 6.45 6.99
N THR A 82 -7.84 7.48 7.76
CA THR A 82 -9.17 7.66 8.37
C THR A 82 -9.71 9.05 8.06
N ASN A 83 -10.99 9.25 8.33
CA ASN A 83 -11.63 10.56 8.14
C ASN A 83 -11.30 11.20 6.78
N GLU A 84 -11.39 10.38 5.73
CA GLU A 84 -11.09 10.73 4.34
C GLU A 84 -9.60 10.93 4.02
N SER A 85 -8.84 11.67 4.83
CA SER A 85 -7.47 12.07 4.48
C SER A 85 -6.51 12.17 5.68
N GLN A 86 -6.87 11.61 6.81
CA GLN A 86 -5.98 11.58 7.98
C GLN A 86 -5.10 10.32 7.92
N PHE A 87 -3.81 10.52 7.70
CA PHE A 87 -2.82 9.45 7.65
C PHE A 87 -2.23 9.23 9.04
N ASN A 88 -2.22 7.99 9.49
CA ASN A 88 -1.52 7.53 10.68
C ASN A 88 -0.41 6.56 10.24
N ASP A 89 0.81 7.02 10.30
CA ASP A 89 2.06 6.33 9.93
C ASP A 89 2.71 5.54 11.07
N ASP A 90 2.12 5.57 12.28
CA ASP A 90 2.52 4.67 13.38
C ASP A 90 2.15 3.20 13.09
N TRP A 91 1.35 2.95 12.01
CA TRP A 91 0.93 1.61 11.66
C TRP A 91 1.93 0.93 10.74
N ASP A 92 2.42 -0.22 11.15
CA ASP A 92 3.33 -1.08 10.39
C ASP A 92 2.60 -2.34 9.88
N GLY A 93 2.37 -2.41 8.57
CA GLY A 93 1.80 -3.58 7.92
C GLY A 93 2.84 -4.64 7.59
N ASN A 94 2.44 -5.91 7.64
CA ASN A 94 3.28 -7.00 7.15
C ASN A 94 2.91 -7.34 5.69
N TRP A 95 3.55 -6.69 4.76
CA TRP A 95 3.37 -6.84 3.32
C TRP A 95 4.72 -7.01 2.62
N ARG A 96 4.72 -7.39 1.35
CA ARG A 96 5.94 -7.66 0.58
C ARG A 96 6.05 -6.72 -0.61
N HIS A 97 7.28 -6.38 -0.96
CA HIS A 97 7.58 -5.57 -2.13
C HIS A 97 8.89 -6.03 -2.78
N ALA A 98 9.07 -5.63 -4.02
CA ALA A 98 10.32 -5.76 -4.75
C ALA A 98 10.47 -4.58 -5.71
N VAL A 99 11.70 -4.15 -5.94
CA VAL A 99 12.03 -3.08 -6.88
C VAL A 99 13.09 -3.55 -7.84
N SER A 100 12.96 -3.16 -9.09
CA SER A 100 13.98 -3.38 -10.12
C SER A 100 14.09 -2.15 -11.03
N GLU A 101 15.23 -1.97 -11.68
CA GLU A 101 15.41 -0.91 -12.65
C GLU A 101 16.21 -1.39 -13.86
N ASP A 102 15.93 -0.77 -14.99
CA ASP A 102 16.70 -0.87 -16.23
C ASP A 102 17.07 0.54 -16.74
N ALA A 103 17.61 0.64 -17.96
CA ALA A 103 18.03 1.92 -18.53
C ALA A 103 16.86 2.90 -18.72
N GLU A 104 15.66 2.42 -19.02
CA GLU A 104 14.51 3.24 -19.43
C GLU A 104 13.47 3.41 -18.33
N SER A 105 13.38 2.45 -17.40
CA SER A 105 12.30 2.37 -16.42
C SER A 105 12.78 1.83 -15.07
N TRP A 106 11.95 2.01 -14.07
CA TRP A 106 12.02 1.25 -12.83
C TRP A 106 10.64 0.63 -12.56
N SER A 107 10.64 -0.48 -11.87
CA SER A 107 9.44 -1.25 -11.57
C SER A 107 9.33 -1.50 -10.07
N ALA A 108 8.11 -1.54 -9.58
CA ALA A 108 7.81 -1.95 -8.22
C ALA A 108 6.71 -3.01 -8.25
N GLU A 109 6.89 -4.04 -7.45
CA GLU A 109 5.89 -5.08 -7.19
C GLU A 109 5.50 -5.04 -5.72
N ILE A 110 4.22 -5.11 -5.43
CA ILE A 110 3.65 -5.02 -4.10
C ILE A 110 2.68 -6.19 -3.93
N LEU A 111 2.83 -6.97 -2.86
CA LEU A 111 1.86 -7.98 -2.46
C LEU A 111 1.31 -7.65 -1.08
N ILE A 112 0.04 -7.34 -1.04
CA ILE A 112 -0.71 -7.00 0.17
C ILE A 112 -1.52 -8.22 0.59
N PRO A 113 -1.13 -8.94 1.66
CA PRO A 113 -1.84 -10.14 2.09
C PRO A 113 -3.27 -9.81 2.53
N TRP A 114 -4.21 -10.70 2.28
CA TRP A 114 -5.61 -10.47 2.66
C TRP A 114 -5.83 -10.28 4.17
N TYR A 115 -4.93 -10.80 5.01
CA TYR A 115 -5.01 -10.62 6.47
C TYR A 115 -4.57 -9.25 6.96
N ILE A 116 -4.08 -8.37 6.07
CA ILE A 116 -3.53 -7.05 6.41
C ILE A 116 -4.58 -6.14 7.05
N ALA A 117 -5.84 -6.32 6.68
CA ALA A 117 -6.96 -5.50 7.13
C ALA A 117 -8.19 -6.38 7.37
N PRO A 118 -9.06 -6.01 8.31
CA PRO A 118 -10.37 -6.62 8.42
C PRO A 118 -11.17 -6.33 7.15
N MET A 119 -11.86 -7.33 6.64
CA MET A 119 -12.70 -7.22 5.46
C MET A 119 -14.05 -7.90 5.71
N ALA A 120 -15.12 -7.31 5.20
CA ALA A 120 -16.41 -7.96 5.18
C ALA A 120 -16.34 -9.29 4.41
N LYS A 121 -17.15 -10.26 4.83
CA LYS A 121 -17.25 -11.54 4.12
C LYS A 121 -17.78 -11.28 2.71
N ALA A 122 -17.11 -11.83 1.72
CA ALA A 122 -17.57 -11.74 0.34
C ALA A 122 -18.89 -12.51 0.16
N GLU A 123 -19.81 -11.97 -0.61
CA GLU A 123 -21.02 -12.63 -1.05
C GLU A 123 -20.78 -13.23 -2.44
N GLY A 124 -20.35 -14.50 -2.49
CA GLY A 124 -20.00 -15.17 -3.74
C GLY A 124 -18.51 -15.17 -4.07
N ASP A 125 -18.19 -15.23 -5.36
CA ASP A 125 -16.83 -15.42 -5.87
C ASP A 125 -16.08 -14.11 -6.14
N THR A 126 -16.73 -12.97 -5.91
CA THR A 126 -16.14 -11.64 -6.10
C THR A 126 -16.30 -10.76 -4.86
N ARG A 127 -15.45 -9.76 -4.77
CA ARG A 127 -15.56 -8.64 -3.81
C ARG A 127 -15.20 -7.33 -4.48
N THR A 128 -15.74 -6.25 -3.97
CA THR A 128 -15.35 -4.91 -4.36
C THR A 128 -14.33 -4.35 -3.38
N VAL A 129 -13.26 -3.80 -3.90
CA VAL A 129 -12.30 -2.96 -3.16
C VAL A 129 -12.25 -1.59 -3.83
N ASN A 130 -12.00 -0.54 -3.08
CA ASN A 130 -11.75 0.78 -3.67
C ASN A 130 -10.25 1.04 -3.70
N LEU A 131 -9.75 1.48 -4.84
CA LEU A 131 -8.33 1.58 -5.13
C LEU A 131 -7.95 2.98 -5.62
N TYR A 132 -6.79 3.43 -5.18
CA TYR A 132 -6.10 4.60 -5.67
C TYR A 132 -4.62 4.25 -5.86
N LEU A 133 -4.10 4.58 -7.04
CA LEU A 133 -2.72 4.36 -7.42
C LEU A 133 -2.10 5.70 -7.80
N ASP A 134 -0.90 5.97 -7.32
CA ASP A 134 -0.18 7.14 -7.79
C ASP A 134 1.32 6.88 -7.94
N ARG A 135 1.95 7.74 -8.72
CA ARG A 135 3.39 7.85 -8.89
C ARG A 135 3.82 9.27 -8.59
N VAL A 136 4.94 9.40 -7.88
CA VAL A 136 5.65 10.67 -7.69
C VAL A 136 7.01 10.60 -8.35
N ILE A 137 7.36 11.61 -9.15
CA ILE A 137 8.70 11.81 -9.71
C ILE A 137 9.47 12.71 -8.76
N GLY A 138 10.48 12.15 -8.10
CA GLY A 138 11.21 12.84 -7.04
C GLY A 138 11.88 14.14 -7.48
N SER A 139 12.48 14.14 -8.69
CA SER A 139 13.22 15.29 -9.22
C SER A 139 12.34 16.50 -9.59
N THR A 140 11.08 16.27 -9.96
CA THR A 140 10.16 17.33 -10.39
C THR A 140 9.05 17.62 -9.40
N GLY A 141 8.76 16.68 -8.48
CA GLY A 141 7.62 16.71 -7.59
C GLY A 141 6.29 16.41 -8.30
N GLU A 142 6.34 16.04 -9.58
CA GLU A 142 5.14 15.67 -10.33
C GLU A 142 4.49 14.44 -9.72
N ARG A 143 3.17 14.50 -9.53
CA ARG A 143 2.35 13.39 -9.08
C ARG A 143 1.27 13.08 -10.11
N THR A 144 1.25 11.87 -10.60
CA THR A 144 0.21 11.31 -11.45
C THR A 144 -0.58 10.25 -10.70
N ALA A 145 -1.89 10.18 -10.88
CA ALA A 145 -2.72 9.27 -10.13
C ALA A 145 -3.90 8.73 -10.95
N TRP A 146 -4.36 7.57 -10.52
CA TRP A 146 -5.61 6.94 -10.93
C TRP A 146 -6.34 6.41 -9.70
N PRO A 147 -7.64 6.72 -9.53
CA PRO A 147 -8.41 7.75 -10.22
C PRO A 147 -7.93 9.16 -9.87
N THR A 148 -8.54 10.16 -10.49
CA THR A 148 -8.32 11.57 -10.18
C THR A 148 -8.94 11.95 -8.84
N ALA A 149 -8.40 11.48 -7.74
CA ALA A 149 -8.74 11.91 -6.39
C ALA A 149 -7.68 12.89 -5.86
N SER A 150 -8.01 13.71 -4.90
CA SER A 150 -7.10 14.70 -4.32
C SER A 150 -7.24 14.74 -2.81
N PHE A 151 -6.10 14.73 -2.11
CA PHE A 151 -6.03 14.91 -0.65
C PHE A 151 -6.61 16.24 -0.16
N GLU A 152 -6.68 17.22 -1.04
CA GLU A 152 -7.24 18.55 -0.72
C GLU A 152 -8.77 18.55 -0.74
N ARG A 153 -9.38 17.48 -1.25
CA ARG A 153 -10.84 17.35 -1.25
C ARG A 153 -11.30 16.66 0.04
N PRO A 154 -12.46 17.07 0.58
CA PRO A 154 -12.98 16.48 1.83
C PRO A 154 -13.47 15.03 1.66
N ARG A 155 -13.34 14.42 0.48
CA ARG A 155 -13.83 13.08 0.15
C ARG A 155 -12.76 12.26 -0.56
N PHE A 156 -11.55 12.24 -0.03
CA PHE A 156 -10.44 11.57 -0.69
C PHE A 156 -10.63 10.04 -0.78
N LEU A 157 -10.89 9.36 0.34
CA LEU A 157 -11.17 7.91 0.35
C LEU A 157 -12.43 7.56 -0.45
N SER A 158 -13.47 8.38 -0.31
CA SER A 158 -14.74 8.17 -1.03
C SER A 158 -14.60 8.33 -2.54
N ASP A 159 -13.57 9.03 -3.01
CA ASP A 159 -13.28 9.23 -4.44
C ASP A 159 -12.39 8.10 -5.04
N PHE A 160 -12.01 7.08 -4.26
CA PHE A 160 -11.30 5.90 -4.78
C PHE A 160 -12.17 5.13 -5.78
N LYS A 161 -11.53 4.47 -6.72
CA LYS A 161 -12.24 3.73 -7.77
C LYS A 161 -12.59 2.32 -7.30
N ALA A 162 -13.87 2.00 -7.32
CA ALA A 162 -14.35 0.65 -7.08
C ALA A 162 -13.85 -0.31 -8.17
N LEU A 163 -13.27 -1.43 -7.74
CA LEU A 163 -12.78 -2.50 -8.57
C LEU A 163 -13.36 -3.82 -8.05
N GLU A 164 -14.04 -4.56 -8.93
CA GLU A 164 -14.48 -5.91 -8.63
C GLU A 164 -13.33 -6.88 -8.88
N ILE A 165 -12.99 -7.69 -7.89
CA ILE A 165 -11.89 -8.65 -7.92
C ILE A 165 -12.38 -10.02 -7.44
N ALA A 166 -11.64 -11.09 -7.76
CA ALA A 166 -11.94 -12.42 -7.23
C ALA A 166 -11.85 -12.41 -5.69
N ALA A 167 -12.83 -13.02 -5.04
CA ALA A 167 -12.85 -13.20 -3.60
C ALA A 167 -12.15 -14.49 -3.22
N TYR A 168 -11.06 -14.38 -2.48
CA TYR A 168 -10.40 -15.52 -1.84
C TYR A 168 -10.84 -15.60 -0.39
N SER A 169 -11.28 -16.77 0.07
CA SER A 169 -11.65 -16.96 1.47
C SER A 169 -10.39 -17.00 2.34
N GLN A 170 -10.37 -16.19 3.36
CA GLN A 170 -9.38 -16.28 4.42
C GLN A 170 -9.91 -17.17 5.53
N SER A 171 -9.21 -18.24 5.86
CA SER A 171 -9.34 -18.85 7.16
C SER A 171 -8.26 -18.28 8.08
N LEU A 172 -8.60 -17.23 8.82
CA LEU A 172 -7.76 -16.73 9.90
C LEU A 172 -7.87 -17.70 11.09
N PHE A 173 -7.09 -18.76 11.05
CA PHE A 173 -6.93 -19.63 12.21
C PHE A 173 -5.54 -19.40 12.78
N ALA A 174 -5.44 -18.54 13.80
CA ALA A 174 -4.22 -18.31 14.54
C ALA A 174 -4.29 -19.11 15.86
N VAL A 175 -3.41 -20.10 16.03
CA VAL A 175 -3.22 -20.79 17.31
C VAL A 175 -1.94 -20.27 17.94
N THR A 176 -2.07 -19.54 19.03
CA THR A 176 -0.92 -19.15 19.86
C THR A 176 -0.83 -20.13 21.02
N PRO A 177 0.06 -21.14 21.00
CA PRO A 177 0.25 -22.02 22.15
C PRO A 177 0.89 -21.20 23.29
N TYR A 178 0.26 -21.25 24.45
CA TYR A 178 0.77 -20.63 25.66
C TYR A 178 1.06 -21.70 26.70
N VAL A 179 2.30 -21.71 27.24
CA VAL A 179 2.68 -22.56 28.35
C VAL A 179 3.21 -21.69 29.49
N SER A 180 2.52 -21.69 30.62
CA SER A 180 3.01 -21.04 31.84
C SER A 180 3.34 -22.09 32.87
N GLY A 181 4.49 -21.95 33.53
CA GLY A 181 4.88 -22.76 34.69
C GLY A 181 5.12 -21.86 35.89
N LEU A 182 4.45 -22.13 37.00
CA LEU A 182 4.71 -21.49 38.29
C LEU A 182 5.61 -22.45 39.13
N TYR A 183 6.80 -22.00 39.54
CA TYR A 183 7.64 -22.71 40.45
C TYR A 183 7.68 -21.98 41.79
N ASP A 184 6.97 -22.53 42.78
CA ASP A 184 7.02 -22.04 44.17
C ASP A 184 8.05 -22.86 44.98
N ASN A 185 9.12 -22.20 45.42
CA ASN A 185 10.08 -22.80 46.33
C ASN A 185 9.74 -22.33 47.75
N ILE A 186 8.88 -23.11 48.46
CA ILE A 186 8.57 -22.86 49.86
C ILE A 186 9.74 -23.46 50.69
N GLN A 187 10.70 -22.63 51.08
CA GLN A 187 11.65 -23.00 52.10
C GLN A 187 10.94 -23.03 53.45
N GLY A 188 10.67 -24.24 53.95
CA GLY A 188 10.13 -24.39 55.30
C GLY A 188 11.20 -23.99 56.33
N THR A 189 10.88 -22.95 57.10
CA THR A 189 11.59 -22.63 58.33
C THR A 189 11.15 -23.61 59.41
N SER A 190 12.09 -24.44 59.84
CA SER A 190 12.04 -25.24 61.08
C SER A 190 12.42 -24.41 62.28
#